data_19881713b0c79b33acf7f75d6d599454
#
_entry.id   19881713b0c79b33acf7f75d6d599454
#
_cell.length_a   1.000
_cell.length_b   1.000
_cell.length_c   1.000
_cell.angle_alpha   90.00
_cell.angle_beta   90.00
_cell.angle_gamma   90.00
#
_symmetry.space_group_name_H-M   'P 1'
#
loop_
_entity.id
_entity.type
_entity.pdbx_description
1 polymer ?
#
loop_
_entity_poly.entity_id
_entity_poly.type
_entity_poly.pdbx_seq_one_letter_code
_entity_poly.pdbx_strand_id
1 'polypeptide(L)'
;PSDLQVVNAARVSMSKLHKEVQPKDTGLINYLAKHQHWTPFSHAQYMLERKMTVQDYVVWCAKSADEQFVRSVISMGDGGVRFYERGSLYAFVKHNIITDSMWENNPLSLSAFGIKSAPTSGSNPFFVDDWTHMLADPTNEWWDKQNLYAGLGWNPQRLKVAQFRIKMPIFIARQWYKHQVGFTRNEVSRRYVSDAPEFFIPNEWRLQAPSVKQGSSDEVHRHSGDMQGWIANATETITSKYTELMEEENICPEQARSVLPQSMYTEFVETASIDAYRRLIELRQDPHAQYEVRKYAESVKKCLTKG
;
A
#
# COMPACT_ATOMS: atom_id res chain seq x y z
N PRO A 1 -6.29 12.76 -1.52
CA PRO A 1 -6.25 12.19 -0.18
C PRO A 1 -7.38 12.75 0.67
N SER A 2 -8.00 11.91 1.52
CA SER A 2 -9.16 12.30 2.32
C SER A 2 -9.37 11.38 3.53
N ASP A 3 -10.23 11.79 4.47
CA ASP A 3 -10.70 10.95 5.59
C ASP A 3 -11.27 9.60 5.11
N LEU A 4 -11.89 9.55 3.93
CA LEU A 4 -12.38 8.30 3.34
C LEU A 4 -11.27 7.28 3.09
N GLN A 5 -10.07 7.72 2.67
CA GLN A 5 -8.93 6.83 2.49
C GLN A 5 -8.45 6.27 3.83
N VAL A 6 -8.39 7.11 4.87
CA VAL A 6 -8.03 6.68 6.24
C VAL A 6 -9.03 5.65 6.76
N VAL A 7 -10.33 5.93 6.63
CA VAL A 7 -11.42 5.04 7.03
C VAL A 7 -11.37 3.71 6.30
N ASN A 8 -11.24 3.73 4.98
CA ASN A 8 -11.21 2.51 4.18
C ASN A 8 -9.95 1.68 4.43
N ALA A 9 -8.80 2.31 4.64
CA ALA A 9 -7.58 1.62 5.03
C ALA A 9 -7.74 0.90 6.39
N ALA A 10 -8.41 1.52 7.36
CA ALA A 10 -8.72 0.88 8.64
C ALA A 10 -9.76 -0.25 8.49
N ARG A 11 -10.82 -0.01 7.71
CA ARG A 11 -11.95 -0.94 7.54
C ARG A 11 -11.62 -2.16 6.70
N VAL A 12 -10.54 -2.14 5.92
CA VAL A 12 -10.10 -3.35 5.19
C VAL A 12 -9.86 -4.50 6.17
N SER A 13 -9.42 -4.23 7.39
CA SER A 13 -9.25 -5.26 8.43
C SER A 13 -10.55 -5.99 8.79
N MET A 14 -11.71 -5.41 8.44
CA MET A 14 -13.05 -5.97 8.63
C MET A 14 -13.73 -6.32 7.30
N SER A 15 -12.99 -6.40 6.20
CA SER A 15 -13.52 -6.61 4.82
C SER A 15 -14.61 -5.62 4.39
N LYS A 16 -14.62 -4.41 4.95
CA LYS A 16 -15.66 -3.40 4.69
C LYS A 16 -15.05 -2.15 4.06
N LEU A 17 -15.66 -1.67 2.98
CA LEU A 17 -15.30 -0.39 2.36
C LEU A 17 -16.55 0.48 2.20
N HIS A 18 -16.35 1.77 2.32
CA HIS A 18 -17.38 2.78 2.12
C HIS A 18 -17.10 3.59 0.85
N LYS A 19 -18.17 4.10 0.22
CA LYS A 19 -18.07 5.06 -0.90
C LYS A 19 -17.93 6.49 -0.40
N GLU A 20 -18.36 6.74 0.83
CA GLU A 20 -18.35 8.05 1.49
C GLU A 20 -18.11 7.88 3.00
N VAL A 21 -17.65 8.94 3.65
CA VAL A 21 -17.49 8.97 5.11
C VAL A 21 -18.85 8.93 5.80
N GLN A 22 -18.99 8.04 6.78
CA GLN A 22 -20.21 7.85 7.54
C GLN A 22 -20.12 8.55 8.91
N PRO A 23 -21.23 8.96 9.55
CA PRO A 23 -21.21 9.59 10.89
C PRO A 23 -20.44 8.79 11.95
N LYS A 24 -20.53 7.45 11.90
CA LYS A 24 -19.81 6.55 12.82
C LYS A 24 -18.29 6.54 12.60
N ASP A 25 -17.79 7.04 11.48
CA ASP A 25 -16.36 7.04 11.16
C ASP A 25 -15.58 8.04 12.01
N THR A 26 -16.24 9.07 12.54
CA THR A 26 -15.64 9.96 13.56
C THR A 26 -15.16 9.16 14.77
N GLY A 27 -15.97 8.23 15.26
CA GLY A 27 -15.60 7.35 16.37
C GLY A 27 -14.40 6.46 16.02
N LEU A 28 -14.36 5.90 14.80
CA LEU A 28 -13.25 5.09 14.32
C LEU A 28 -11.96 5.92 14.24
N ILE A 29 -11.99 7.08 13.60
CA ILE A 29 -10.81 7.95 13.46
C ILE A 29 -10.26 8.37 14.83
N ASN A 30 -11.14 8.79 15.75
CA ASN A 30 -10.75 9.13 17.12
C ASN A 30 -10.13 7.94 17.87
N TYR A 31 -10.69 6.73 17.70
CA TYR A 31 -10.13 5.51 18.26
C TYR A 31 -8.72 5.24 17.72
N LEU A 32 -8.53 5.31 16.42
CA LEU A 32 -7.22 5.09 15.77
C LEU A 32 -6.16 6.08 16.28
N ALA A 33 -6.51 7.36 16.36
CA ALA A 33 -5.60 8.39 16.85
C ALA A 33 -5.26 8.19 18.33
N LYS A 34 -6.28 7.94 19.19
CA LYS A 34 -6.10 7.70 20.63
C LYS A 34 -5.20 6.50 20.93
N HIS A 35 -5.33 5.42 20.15
CA HIS A 35 -4.56 4.19 20.34
C HIS A 35 -3.30 4.12 19.47
N GLN A 36 -2.93 5.24 18.84
CA GLN A 36 -1.71 5.38 18.04
C GLN A 36 -1.62 4.37 16.87
N HIS A 37 -2.74 4.05 16.26
CA HIS A 37 -2.81 3.22 15.06
C HIS A 37 -2.57 4.09 13.83
N TRP A 38 -1.31 4.43 13.54
CA TRP A 38 -0.93 5.43 12.54
C TRP A 38 -1.01 4.95 11.08
N THR A 39 -0.95 3.64 10.84
CA THR A 39 -0.91 3.08 9.49
C THR A 39 -2.08 3.54 8.60
N PRO A 40 -3.36 3.58 9.05
CA PRO A 40 -4.45 4.10 8.24
C PRO A 40 -4.24 5.53 7.75
N PHE A 41 -3.69 6.41 8.62
CA PHE A 41 -3.40 7.80 8.26
C PHE A 41 -2.24 7.92 7.25
N SER A 42 -1.38 6.90 7.17
CA SER A 42 -0.29 6.85 6.21
C SER A 42 -0.73 6.59 4.77
N HIS A 43 -1.98 6.17 4.56
CA HIS A 43 -2.54 6.01 3.22
C HIS A 43 -2.98 7.33 2.57
N ALA A 44 -3.30 8.36 3.36
CA ALA A 44 -3.56 9.71 2.85
C ALA A 44 -2.22 10.41 2.59
N GLN A 45 -1.84 10.52 1.32
CA GLN A 45 -0.56 11.08 0.88
C GLN A 45 -0.76 12.47 0.28
N TYR A 46 0.12 13.40 0.64
CA TYR A 46 0.14 14.77 0.14
C TYR A 46 1.47 15.10 -0.50
N MET A 47 1.46 16.01 -1.49
CA MET A 47 2.66 16.58 -2.06
C MET A 47 2.61 18.10 -1.94
N LEU A 48 3.70 18.67 -1.45
CA LEU A 48 3.86 20.11 -1.28
C LEU A 48 5.06 20.58 -2.09
N GLU A 49 4.94 21.78 -2.69
CA GLU A 49 6.09 22.53 -3.16
C GLU A 49 6.56 23.44 -2.03
N ARG A 50 7.85 23.36 -1.71
CA ARG A 50 8.44 24.14 -0.61
C ARG A 50 9.69 24.88 -1.07
N LYS A 51 9.93 26.03 -0.43
CA LYS A 51 11.17 26.82 -0.58
C LYS A 51 11.70 27.15 0.81
N MET A 52 12.99 26.98 0.99
CA MET A 52 13.68 27.37 2.23
C MET A 52 15.16 27.67 1.95
N THR A 53 15.88 28.26 2.92
CA THR A 53 17.32 28.42 2.79
C THR A 53 18.02 27.06 2.70
N VAL A 54 19.23 27.01 2.17
CA VAL A 54 20.02 25.76 2.12
C VAL A 54 20.23 25.21 3.54
N GLN A 55 20.52 26.06 4.51
CA GLN A 55 20.71 25.66 5.90
C GLN A 55 19.44 25.04 6.49
N ASP A 56 18.29 25.69 6.32
CA ASP A 56 17.02 25.18 6.82
C ASP A 56 16.64 23.87 6.14
N TYR A 57 16.95 23.71 4.86
CA TYR A 57 16.71 22.47 4.14
C TYR A 57 17.51 21.29 4.72
N VAL A 58 18.80 21.52 5.02
CA VAL A 58 19.64 20.50 5.66
C VAL A 58 19.11 20.13 7.04
N VAL A 59 18.76 21.13 7.86
CA VAL A 59 18.18 20.92 9.20
C VAL A 59 16.84 20.18 9.09
N TRP A 60 15.99 20.56 8.13
CA TRP A 60 14.72 19.91 7.87
C TRP A 60 14.90 18.44 7.47
N CYS A 61 15.82 18.14 6.54
CA CYS A 61 16.12 16.76 6.15
C CYS A 61 16.60 15.91 7.34
N ALA A 62 17.43 16.46 8.20
CA ALA A 62 17.90 15.77 9.41
C ALA A 62 16.77 15.53 10.42
N LYS A 63 15.94 16.54 10.68
CA LYS A 63 14.79 16.46 11.61
C LYS A 63 13.74 15.45 11.19
N SER A 64 13.55 15.24 9.89
CA SER A 64 12.52 14.40 9.31
C SER A 64 13.10 13.13 8.65
N ALA A 65 14.31 12.73 9.04
CA ALA A 65 14.99 11.56 8.48
C ALA A 65 14.25 10.24 8.75
N ASP A 66 13.59 10.14 9.91
CA ASP A 66 12.84 8.95 10.33
C ASP A 66 11.44 8.87 9.71
N GLU A 67 11.01 9.94 9.02
CA GLU A 67 9.71 10.00 8.38
C GLU A 67 9.79 9.53 6.92
N GLN A 68 8.69 9.00 6.41
CA GLN A 68 8.60 8.56 5.01
C GLN A 68 8.36 9.75 4.05
N PHE A 69 9.13 10.82 4.20
CA PHE A 69 9.14 11.91 3.24
C PHE A 69 9.98 11.57 2.02
N VAL A 70 9.44 11.85 0.85
CA VAL A 70 10.15 11.76 -0.42
C VAL A 70 10.32 13.16 -0.99
N ARG A 71 11.54 13.54 -1.32
CA ARG A 71 11.89 14.88 -1.81
C ARG A 71 12.49 14.83 -3.20
N SER A 72 12.17 15.83 -4.00
CA SER A 72 12.79 16.06 -5.30
C SER A 72 13.14 17.55 -5.41
N VAL A 73 14.44 17.86 -5.44
CA VAL A 73 14.93 19.22 -5.57
C VAL A 73 14.66 19.72 -6.99
N ILE A 74 14.02 20.91 -7.11
CA ILE A 74 13.73 21.58 -8.37
C ILE A 74 14.88 22.52 -8.72
N SER A 75 15.31 23.31 -7.74
CA SER A 75 16.42 24.25 -7.92
C SER A 75 17.16 24.49 -6.60
N MET A 76 18.45 24.79 -6.71
CA MET A 76 19.32 25.18 -5.60
C MET A 76 20.19 26.36 -6.07
N GLY A 77 20.30 27.41 -5.26
CA GLY A 77 21.10 28.60 -5.57
C GLY A 77 20.97 29.66 -4.49
N ASP A 78 21.35 30.90 -4.79
CA ASP A 78 21.35 32.02 -3.83
C ASP A 78 19.97 32.33 -3.24
N GLY A 79 18.89 31.98 -3.96
CA GLY A 79 17.51 32.06 -3.49
C GLY A 79 17.06 30.94 -2.56
N GLY A 80 17.96 29.99 -2.22
CA GLY A 80 17.66 28.82 -1.39
C GLY A 80 17.38 27.56 -2.19
N VAL A 81 16.74 26.58 -1.54
CA VAL A 81 16.32 25.31 -2.12
C VAL A 81 14.82 25.32 -2.36
N ARG A 82 14.42 25.07 -3.59
CA ARG A 82 13.03 24.81 -4.00
C ARG A 82 12.87 23.32 -4.32
N PHE A 83 11.89 22.66 -3.74
CA PHE A 83 11.73 21.23 -3.88
C PHE A 83 10.27 20.80 -3.71
N TYR A 84 9.93 19.67 -4.32
CA TYR A 84 8.71 18.94 -4.00
C TYR A 84 8.96 17.99 -2.85
N GLU A 85 8.01 17.90 -1.92
CA GLU A 85 8.03 16.98 -0.79
C GLU A 85 6.71 16.24 -0.71
N ARG A 86 6.76 14.92 -0.80
CA ARG A 86 5.62 14.04 -0.58
C ARG A 86 5.73 13.37 0.80
N GLY A 87 4.62 13.31 1.49
CA GLY A 87 4.52 12.62 2.78
C GLY A 87 3.08 12.22 3.06
N SER A 88 2.90 11.38 4.09
CA SER A 88 1.58 11.04 4.60
C SER A 88 0.99 12.19 5.42
N LEU A 89 -0.33 12.19 5.56
CA LEU A 89 -1.03 13.11 6.47
C LEU A 89 -0.41 13.03 7.87
N TYR A 90 -0.16 11.83 8.39
CA TYR A 90 0.47 11.63 9.69
C TYR A 90 1.85 12.28 9.79
N ALA A 91 2.70 12.11 8.79
CA ALA A 91 4.03 12.71 8.76
C ALA A 91 3.99 14.24 8.80
N PHE A 92 3.11 14.86 8.01
CA PHE A 92 2.94 16.31 8.01
C PHE A 92 2.36 16.84 9.32
N VAL A 93 1.36 16.16 9.88
CA VAL A 93 0.77 16.53 11.20
C VAL A 93 1.84 16.48 12.29
N LYS A 94 2.67 15.45 12.34
CA LYS A 94 3.75 15.30 13.33
C LYS A 94 4.74 16.45 13.30
N HIS A 95 4.94 17.07 12.14
CA HIS A 95 5.83 18.25 11.98
C HIS A 95 5.07 19.58 11.97
N ASN A 96 3.77 19.58 12.32
CA ASN A 96 2.93 20.76 12.34
C ASN A 96 2.85 21.50 11.00
N ILE A 97 2.85 20.75 9.90
CA ILE A 97 2.72 21.25 8.52
C ILE A 97 1.32 20.92 8.04
N ILE A 98 0.39 21.88 8.17
CA ILE A 98 -1.01 21.72 7.78
C ILE A 98 -1.34 22.77 6.72
N THR A 99 -1.95 22.33 5.63
CA THR A 99 -2.44 23.20 4.56
C THR A 99 -3.97 23.28 4.57
N ASP A 100 -4.53 24.29 3.90
CA ASP A 100 -5.99 24.42 3.74
C ASP A 100 -6.57 23.17 3.08
N SER A 101 -5.93 22.66 2.02
CA SER A 101 -6.37 21.43 1.34
C SER A 101 -6.34 20.19 2.26
N MET A 102 -5.35 20.06 3.15
CA MET A 102 -5.36 18.99 4.16
C MET A 102 -6.55 19.15 5.11
N TRP A 103 -6.83 20.38 5.53
CA TRP A 103 -7.96 20.69 6.42
C TRP A 103 -9.30 20.36 5.75
N GLU A 104 -9.51 20.81 4.54
CA GLU A 104 -10.76 20.60 3.79
C GLU A 104 -11.05 19.11 3.53
N ASN A 105 -10.01 18.34 3.23
CA ASN A 105 -10.17 16.93 2.85
C ASN A 105 -10.10 15.95 4.03
N ASN A 106 -9.54 16.35 5.19
CA ASN A 106 -9.37 15.48 6.36
C ASN A 106 -9.79 16.15 7.69
N PRO A 107 -10.96 16.77 7.77
CA PRO A 107 -11.37 17.48 8.97
C PRO A 107 -11.48 16.55 10.19
N LEU A 108 -11.93 15.31 10.02
CA LEU A 108 -12.05 14.34 11.11
C LEU A 108 -10.67 13.87 11.60
N SER A 109 -9.77 13.53 10.70
CA SER A 109 -8.41 13.09 11.05
C SER A 109 -7.64 14.20 11.75
N LEU A 110 -7.67 15.44 11.23
CA LEU A 110 -6.98 16.57 11.84
C LEU A 110 -7.57 16.93 13.21
N SER A 111 -8.89 16.90 13.34
CA SER A 111 -9.55 17.09 14.64
C SER A 111 -9.14 16.03 15.67
N ALA A 112 -9.01 14.77 15.25
CA ALA A 112 -8.55 13.68 16.12
C ALA A 112 -7.09 13.85 16.59
N PHE A 113 -6.25 14.57 15.81
CA PHE A 113 -4.90 15.01 16.22
C PHE A 113 -4.89 16.29 17.06
N GLY A 114 -6.06 16.84 17.39
CA GLY A 114 -6.18 18.07 18.18
C GLY A 114 -6.02 19.37 17.39
N ILE A 115 -6.00 19.31 16.07
CA ILE A 115 -5.92 20.49 15.18
C ILE A 115 -7.35 21.00 14.97
N LYS A 116 -7.62 22.25 15.37
CA LYS A 116 -8.97 22.81 15.41
C LYS A 116 -9.32 23.72 14.24
N SER A 117 -8.32 24.18 13.50
CA SER A 117 -8.50 25.07 12.34
C SER A 117 -7.29 25.00 11.43
N ALA A 118 -7.45 25.37 10.17
CA ALA A 118 -6.31 25.61 9.28
C ALA A 118 -5.42 26.73 9.85
N PRO A 119 -4.10 26.64 9.70
CA PRO A 119 -3.20 27.70 10.15
C PRO A 119 -3.45 28.97 9.32
N THR A 120 -3.65 30.11 9.99
CA THR A 120 -3.92 31.43 9.40
C THR A 120 -2.66 32.17 8.90
N SER A 121 -1.55 31.50 8.67
CA SER A 121 -0.29 32.19 8.37
C SER A 121 0.12 32.11 6.92
N GLY A 122 0.51 33.27 6.35
CA GLY A 122 0.90 33.51 4.96
C GLY A 122 2.22 32.90 4.49
N SER A 123 2.61 31.76 4.99
CA SER A 123 3.74 30.96 4.51
C SER A 123 3.29 29.53 4.13
N ASN A 124 2.09 29.39 3.59
CA ASN A 124 1.60 28.08 3.15
C ASN A 124 2.49 27.56 2.01
N PRO A 125 3.06 26.35 2.15
CA PRO A 125 3.64 25.68 1.01
C PRO A 125 2.55 25.51 -0.05
N PHE A 126 2.85 25.86 -1.30
CA PHE A 126 1.90 25.69 -2.40
C PHE A 126 1.55 24.21 -2.56
N PHE A 127 0.27 23.91 -2.50
CA PHE A 127 -0.23 22.58 -2.80
C PHE A 127 -0.25 22.39 -4.34
N VAL A 128 0.22 21.26 -4.83
CA VAL A 128 0.19 20.91 -6.24
C VAL A 128 -1.07 20.09 -6.50
N ASP A 129 -2.17 20.74 -6.86
CA ASP A 129 -3.47 20.10 -7.12
C ASP A 129 -3.49 19.34 -8.45
N ASP A 130 -2.78 19.85 -9.45
CA ASP A 130 -2.82 19.28 -10.79
C ASP A 130 -1.58 18.43 -11.09
N TRP A 131 -1.77 17.13 -10.91
CA TRP A 131 -0.79 16.09 -11.24
C TRP A 131 -0.88 15.67 -12.73
N THR A 132 -1.93 16.07 -13.45
CA THR A 132 -2.25 15.53 -14.77
C THR A 132 -1.20 15.86 -15.81
N HIS A 133 -0.59 17.05 -15.75
CA HIS A 133 0.52 17.39 -16.64
C HIS A 133 1.88 16.77 -16.25
N MET A 134 2.00 16.22 -15.03
CA MET A 134 3.12 15.37 -14.62
C MET A 134 2.89 13.89 -14.96
N LEU A 135 1.67 13.52 -15.35
CA LEU A 135 1.30 12.21 -15.86
C LEU A 135 1.52 12.18 -17.38
N ALA A 136 2.74 12.46 -17.84
CA ALA A 136 3.09 12.22 -19.23
C ALA A 136 2.94 10.72 -19.52
N ASP A 137 2.33 10.44 -20.67
CA ASP A 137 2.10 9.14 -21.27
C ASP A 137 3.21 8.14 -20.95
N PRO A 138 2.94 7.02 -20.28
CA PRO A 138 3.93 5.99 -19.96
C PRO A 138 4.47 5.27 -21.21
N THR A 139 3.88 5.48 -22.40
CA THR A 139 4.32 4.93 -23.68
C THR A 139 5.32 5.82 -24.39
N ASN A 140 5.57 7.04 -23.91
CA ASN A 140 6.44 8.00 -24.57
C ASN A 140 7.89 7.86 -24.07
N GLU A 141 8.85 8.19 -24.91
CA GLU A 141 10.32 8.20 -24.72
C GLU A 141 10.84 8.81 -23.40
N TRP A 142 9.91 9.25 -22.58
CA TRP A 142 10.12 9.84 -21.25
C TRP A 142 10.76 8.85 -20.24
N TRP A 143 10.52 7.56 -20.40
CA TRP A 143 11.17 6.53 -19.58
C TRP A 143 12.68 6.47 -19.77
N ASP A 144 13.16 6.72 -20.99
CA ASP A 144 14.59 6.72 -21.32
C ASP A 144 15.29 8.03 -20.91
N LYS A 145 14.58 9.17 -21.00
CA LYS A 145 15.08 10.45 -20.50
C LYS A 145 15.17 10.53 -18.98
N GLN A 146 14.44 9.70 -18.24
CA GLN A 146 14.51 9.63 -16.78
C GLN A 146 15.89 9.20 -16.25
N ASN A 147 16.63 8.40 -16.99
CA ASN A 147 18.00 8.02 -16.61
C ASN A 147 18.95 9.24 -16.61
N LEU A 148 18.73 10.21 -17.47
CA LEU A 148 19.51 11.46 -17.49
C LEU A 148 19.21 12.36 -16.27
N TYR A 149 17.94 12.47 -15.89
CA TYR A 149 17.51 13.28 -14.72
C TYR A 149 17.71 12.55 -13.40
N ALA A 150 17.72 11.23 -13.37
CA ALA A 150 18.04 10.44 -12.18
C ALA A 150 19.47 10.70 -11.70
N GLY A 151 20.42 10.94 -12.63
CA GLY A 151 21.77 11.37 -12.32
C GLY A 151 21.85 12.76 -11.65
N LEU A 152 20.81 13.58 -11.78
CA LEU A 152 20.64 14.87 -11.13
C LEU A 152 19.78 14.82 -9.85
N GLY A 153 19.40 13.62 -9.39
CA GLY A 153 18.57 13.44 -8.18
C GLY A 153 17.08 13.73 -8.39
N TRP A 154 16.63 14.07 -9.60
CA TRP A 154 15.25 14.35 -9.91
C TRP A 154 14.54 13.11 -10.45
N ASN A 155 13.60 12.56 -9.68
CA ASN A 155 12.78 11.43 -10.08
C ASN A 155 11.31 11.66 -9.67
N PRO A 156 10.47 12.20 -10.59
CA PRO A 156 9.08 12.48 -10.30
C PRO A 156 8.25 11.23 -9.98
N GLN A 157 8.67 10.04 -10.40
CA GLN A 157 7.98 8.79 -10.08
C GLN A 157 8.04 8.42 -8.59
N ARG A 158 9.03 8.97 -7.87
CA ARG A 158 9.10 8.84 -6.40
C ARG A 158 8.01 9.66 -5.70
N LEU A 159 7.55 10.73 -6.32
CA LEU A 159 6.53 11.62 -5.76
C LEU A 159 5.12 11.11 -6.04
N LYS A 160 4.89 10.47 -7.18
CA LYS A 160 3.59 9.88 -7.54
C LYS A 160 3.30 8.65 -6.68
N VAL A 161 2.03 8.48 -6.33
CA VAL A 161 1.56 7.34 -5.55
C VAL A 161 0.39 6.66 -6.24
N ALA A 162 0.30 5.35 -6.02
CA ALA A 162 -0.89 4.58 -6.34
C ALA A 162 -1.36 3.82 -5.10
N GLN A 163 -2.67 3.59 -5.03
CA GLN A 163 -3.29 2.78 -4.00
C GLN A 163 -4.06 1.65 -4.65
N PHE A 164 -3.83 0.44 -4.18
CA PHE A 164 -4.52 -0.76 -4.63
C PHE A 164 -5.17 -1.48 -3.47
N ARG A 165 -6.32 -2.08 -3.76
CA ARG A 165 -6.89 -3.15 -2.96
C ARG A 165 -6.53 -4.46 -3.64
N ILE A 166 -5.79 -5.32 -2.95
CA ILE A 166 -5.22 -6.54 -3.50
C ILE A 166 -5.71 -7.73 -2.69
N LYS A 167 -6.26 -8.74 -3.38
CA LYS A 167 -6.61 -10.04 -2.81
C LYS A 167 -5.65 -11.08 -3.38
N MET A 168 -4.93 -11.79 -2.52
CA MET A 168 -4.00 -12.84 -2.92
C MET A 168 -3.87 -13.91 -1.83
N PRO A 169 -3.45 -15.15 -2.15
CA PRO A 169 -3.21 -16.16 -1.13
C PRO A 169 -2.02 -15.78 -0.23
N ILE A 170 -2.08 -16.19 1.04
CA ILE A 170 -1.08 -15.82 2.05
C ILE A 170 0.34 -16.21 1.62
N PHE A 171 0.55 -17.36 1.00
CA PHE A 171 1.89 -17.78 0.55
C PHE A 171 2.49 -16.84 -0.51
N ILE A 172 1.66 -16.17 -1.31
CA ILE A 172 2.08 -15.11 -2.25
C ILE A 172 2.26 -13.79 -1.51
N ALA A 173 1.31 -13.42 -0.60
CA ALA A 173 1.40 -12.20 0.18
C ALA A 173 2.70 -12.13 1.00
N ARG A 174 3.18 -13.25 1.52
CA ARG A 174 4.47 -13.32 2.24
C ARG A 174 5.67 -12.92 1.37
N GLN A 175 5.65 -13.24 0.09
CA GLN A 175 6.69 -12.79 -0.86
C GLN A 175 6.49 -11.32 -1.25
N TRP A 176 5.24 -10.91 -1.43
CA TRP A 176 4.87 -9.53 -1.75
C TRP A 176 5.27 -8.56 -0.64
N TYR A 177 5.03 -8.92 0.61
CA TYR A 177 5.34 -8.11 1.79
C TYR A 177 6.84 -7.95 2.08
N LYS A 178 7.72 -8.70 1.42
CA LYS A 178 9.18 -8.46 1.47
C LYS A 178 9.58 -7.10 0.87
N HIS A 179 8.75 -6.55 -0.01
CA HIS A 179 8.91 -5.18 -0.50
C HIS A 179 8.32 -4.21 0.53
N GLN A 180 9.17 -3.67 1.40
CA GLN A 180 8.77 -2.79 2.51
C GLN A 180 9.02 -1.32 2.19
N VAL A 181 10.13 -1.00 1.53
CA VAL A 181 10.56 0.39 1.30
C VAL A 181 9.59 1.11 0.37
N GLY A 182 8.95 2.14 0.91
CA GLY A 182 7.99 2.98 0.18
C GLY A 182 6.57 2.43 0.12
N PHE A 183 6.27 1.35 0.85
CA PHE A 183 4.95 0.73 0.93
C PHE A 183 4.30 0.93 2.29
N THR A 184 3.01 1.23 2.28
CA THR A 184 2.13 1.21 3.45
C THR A 184 1.00 0.21 3.20
N ARG A 185 0.70 -0.66 4.17
CA ARG A 185 -0.29 -1.73 4.04
C ARG A 185 -1.19 -1.84 5.25
N ASN A 186 -2.49 -2.03 4.99
CA ASN A 186 -3.45 -2.50 5.98
C ASN A 186 -4.10 -3.77 5.45
N GLU A 187 -4.11 -4.83 6.25
CA GLU A 187 -4.56 -6.17 5.86
C GLU A 187 -5.82 -6.57 6.63
N VAL A 188 -6.65 -7.39 5.96
CA VAL A 188 -7.78 -8.10 6.60
C VAL A 188 -7.27 -8.96 7.74
N SER A 189 -7.99 -8.93 8.85
CA SER A 189 -7.63 -9.75 10.01
C SER A 189 -8.73 -10.74 10.35
N ARG A 190 -8.40 -12.03 10.33
CA ARG A 190 -9.28 -13.09 10.79
C ARG A 190 -9.64 -13.03 12.28
N ARG A 191 -9.09 -12.09 13.02
CA ARG A 191 -9.55 -11.78 14.38
C ARG A 191 -10.90 -11.05 14.40
N TYR A 192 -11.27 -10.40 13.28
CA TYR A 192 -12.44 -9.52 13.18
C TYR A 192 -13.41 -9.92 12.08
N VAL A 193 -13.06 -10.91 11.26
CA VAL A 193 -13.85 -11.37 10.12
C VAL A 193 -14.31 -12.80 10.36
N SER A 194 -15.62 -13.01 10.35
CA SER A 194 -16.28 -14.30 10.54
C SER A 194 -16.70 -14.98 9.22
N ASP A 195 -16.58 -14.27 8.09
CA ASP A 195 -16.92 -14.85 6.79
C ASP A 195 -16.13 -16.14 6.53
N ALA A 196 -16.71 -17.08 5.80
CA ALA A 196 -16.03 -18.32 5.42
C ALA A 196 -14.69 -18.00 4.71
N PRO A 197 -13.60 -18.71 5.05
CA PRO A 197 -12.32 -18.52 4.37
C PRO A 197 -12.39 -19.00 2.93
N GLU A 198 -11.77 -18.24 2.02
CA GLU A 198 -11.59 -18.62 0.62
C GLU A 198 -10.17 -19.12 0.40
N PHE A 199 -10.00 -20.11 -0.50
CA PHE A 199 -8.70 -20.73 -0.74
C PHE A 199 -8.31 -20.69 -2.22
N PHE A 200 -7.03 -20.49 -2.44
CA PHE A 200 -6.43 -20.63 -3.75
C PHE A 200 -6.19 -22.12 -4.05
N ILE A 201 -6.78 -22.58 -5.14
CA ILE A 201 -6.51 -23.91 -5.71
C ILE A 201 -5.91 -23.66 -7.10
N PRO A 202 -4.68 -24.12 -7.38
CA PRO A 202 -4.09 -23.97 -8.71
C PRO A 202 -4.97 -24.61 -9.78
N ASN A 203 -5.17 -23.89 -10.89
CA ASN A 203 -5.85 -24.48 -12.06
C ASN A 203 -5.01 -25.60 -12.68
N GLU A 204 -3.69 -25.50 -12.56
CA GLU A 204 -2.74 -26.47 -13.07
C GLU A 204 -1.63 -26.69 -12.04
N TRP A 205 -1.31 -27.96 -11.80
CA TRP A 205 -0.19 -28.38 -10.98
C TRP A 205 1.02 -28.65 -11.87
N ARG A 206 2.06 -27.83 -11.70
CA ARG A 206 3.29 -27.92 -12.48
C ARG A 206 4.29 -28.87 -11.84
N LEU A 207 5.10 -29.52 -12.69
CA LEU A 207 6.20 -30.36 -12.23
C LEU A 207 7.31 -29.50 -11.60
N GLN A 208 8.12 -30.15 -10.77
CA GLN A 208 9.35 -29.59 -10.25
C GLN A 208 10.36 -29.40 -11.40
N ALA A 209 11.04 -28.28 -11.44
CA ALA A 209 12.09 -28.07 -12.39
C ALA A 209 13.34 -28.91 -12.06
N PRO A 210 13.93 -29.65 -13.03
CA PRO A 210 14.99 -30.62 -12.75
C PRO A 210 16.30 -30.03 -12.21
N SER A 211 16.60 -28.76 -12.55
CA SER A 211 17.93 -28.16 -12.34
C SER A 211 17.94 -26.86 -11.56
N VAL A 212 16.80 -26.36 -11.07
CA VAL A 212 16.72 -25.08 -10.36
C VAL A 212 16.34 -25.27 -8.90
N LYS A 213 17.05 -24.56 -8.03
CA LYS A 213 16.74 -24.51 -6.60
C LYS A 213 15.42 -23.78 -6.31
N GLN A 214 14.96 -22.95 -7.23
CA GLN A 214 13.75 -22.14 -7.15
C GLN A 214 13.04 -22.18 -8.51
N GLY A 215 11.70 -22.23 -8.47
CA GLY A 215 10.87 -22.26 -9.68
C GLY A 215 10.20 -23.60 -9.92
N SER A 216 9.39 -23.65 -10.96
CA SER A 216 8.68 -24.83 -11.43
C SER A 216 8.97 -25.03 -12.91
N SER A 217 8.82 -26.26 -13.41
CA SER A 217 8.69 -26.52 -14.84
C SER A 217 7.43 -25.86 -15.39
N ASP A 218 7.38 -25.58 -16.68
CA ASP A 218 6.14 -25.19 -17.36
C ASP A 218 5.26 -26.42 -17.69
N GLU A 219 5.78 -27.64 -17.49
CA GLU A 219 5.04 -28.88 -17.69
C GLU A 219 4.00 -29.08 -16.60
N VAL A 220 2.77 -29.38 -17.02
CA VAL A 220 1.65 -29.68 -16.13
C VAL A 220 1.67 -31.17 -15.78
N HIS A 221 1.46 -31.47 -14.49
CA HIS A 221 1.38 -32.83 -14.01
C HIS A 221 0.15 -33.54 -14.60
N ARG A 222 0.31 -34.76 -15.09
CA ARG A 222 -0.74 -35.56 -15.75
C ARG A 222 -2.01 -35.77 -14.90
N HIS A 223 -1.88 -35.79 -13.58
CA HIS A 223 -2.99 -35.90 -12.62
C HIS A 223 -3.35 -34.54 -11.97
N SER A 224 -3.14 -33.44 -12.68
CA SER A 224 -3.41 -32.09 -12.15
C SER A 224 -4.88 -31.93 -11.72
N GLY A 225 -5.83 -32.52 -12.43
CA GLY A 225 -7.24 -32.50 -12.07
C GLY A 225 -7.56 -33.23 -10.77
N ASP A 226 -6.95 -34.42 -10.58
CA ASP A 226 -7.11 -35.18 -9.33
C ASP A 226 -6.60 -34.42 -8.12
N MET A 227 -5.45 -33.74 -8.28
CA MET A 227 -4.84 -32.90 -7.22
C MET A 227 -5.73 -31.71 -6.87
N GLN A 228 -6.42 -31.12 -7.83
CA GLN A 228 -7.41 -30.07 -7.56
C GLN A 228 -8.53 -30.60 -6.66
N GLY A 229 -9.07 -31.76 -6.96
CA GLY A 229 -10.11 -32.42 -6.16
C GLY A 229 -9.64 -32.72 -4.72
N TRP A 230 -8.43 -33.26 -4.57
CA TRP A 230 -7.86 -33.52 -3.23
C TRP A 230 -7.73 -32.27 -2.39
N ILE A 231 -7.22 -31.18 -2.96
CA ILE A 231 -7.05 -29.93 -2.25
C ILE A 231 -8.41 -29.28 -1.95
N ALA A 232 -9.37 -29.34 -2.87
CA ALA A 232 -10.73 -28.86 -2.62
C ALA A 232 -11.36 -29.55 -1.40
N ASN A 233 -11.31 -30.89 -1.37
CA ASN A 233 -11.81 -31.67 -0.22
C ASN A 233 -11.07 -31.36 1.09
N ALA A 234 -9.75 -31.19 1.02
CA ALA A 234 -8.96 -30.82 2.19
C ALA A 234 -9.33 -29.43 2.73
N THR A 235 -9.52 -28.46 1.85
CA THR A 235 -9.91 -27.09 2.25
C THR A 235 -11.34 -27.05 2.80
N GLU A 236 -12.26 -27.84 2.27
CA GLU A 236 -13.62 -28.00 2.81
C GLU A 236 -13.58 -28.58 4.24
N THR A 237 -12.80 -29.64 4.46
CA THR A 237 -12.60 -30.25 5.78
C THR A 237 -12.01 -29.25 6.79
N ILE A 238 -10.99 -28.48 6.37
CA ILE A 238 -10.38 -27.45 7.22
C ILE A 238 -11.37 -26.34 7.54
N THR A 239 -12.19 -25.93 6.57
CA THR A 239 -13.24 -24.92 6.78
C THR A 239 -14.25 -25.39 7.82
N SER A 240 -14.73 -26.63 7.69
CA SER A 240 -15.65 -27.24 8.67
C SER A 240 -15.04 -27.23 10.09
N LYS A 241 -13.78 -27.66 10.22
CA LYS A 241 -13.09 -27.65 11.51
C LYS A 241 -12.84 -26.25 12.06
N TYR A 242 -12.55 -25.28 11.22
CA TYR A 242 -12.44 -23.89 11.63
C TYR A 242 -13.77 -23.34 12.17
N THR A 243 -14.88 -23.67 11.49
CA THR A 243 -16.23 -23.27 11.92
C THR A 243 -16.61 -23.95 13.25
N GLU A 244 -16.37 -25.26 13.37
CA GLU A 244 -16.60 -26.02 14.61
C GLU A 244 -15.85 -25.40 15.81
N LEU A 245 -14.56 -25.09 15.65
CA LEU A 245 -13.77 -24.41 16.69
C LEU A 245 -14.39 -23.09 17.15
N MET A 246 -14.94 -22.32 16.21
CA MET A 246 -15.51 -21.00 16.50
C MET A 246 -16.92 -21.07 17.09
N GLU A 247 -17.78 -21.89 16.51
CA GLU A 247 -19.21 -21.88 16.77
C GLU A 247 -19.62 -22.91 17.83
N GLU A 248 -18.97 -24.08 17.86
CA GLU A 248 -19.32 -25.16 18.78
C GLU A 248 -18.42 -25.16 20.02
N GLU A 249 -17.10 -25.03 19.81
CA GLU A 249 -16.11 -25.08 20.90
C GLU A 249 -15.83 -23.71 21.51
N ASN A 250 -16.41 -22.63 20.96
CA ASN A 250 -16.26 -21.24 21.43
C ASN A 250 -14.78 -20.80 21.53
N ILE A 251 -13.91 -21.31 20.65
CA ILE A 251 -12.50 -20.92 20.59
C ILE A 251 -12.35 -19.54 19.99
N CYS A 252 -11.52 -18.69 20.59
CA CYS A 252 -11.29 -17.32 20.09
C CYS A 252 -10.71 -17.33 18.66
N PRO A 253 -11.11 -16.35 17.80
CA PRO A 253 -10.66 -16.26 16.42
C PRO A 253 -9.14 -16.22 16.27
N GLU A 254 -8.43 -15.69 17.26
CA GLU A 254 -6.96 -15.61 17.29
C GLU A 254 -6.30 -16.99 17.28
N GLN A 255 -6.89 -17.97 17.91
CA GLN A 255 -6.40 -19.35 17.94
C GLN A 255 -7.03 -20.19 16.82
N ALA A 256 -8.35 -20.09 16.61
CA ALA A 256 -9.05 -20.86 15.58
C ALA A 256 -8.43 -20.70 14.19
N ARG A 257 -8.03 -19.50 13.81
CA ARG A 257 -7.37 -19.22 12.52
C ARG A 257 -6.04 -19.96 12.30
N SER A 258 -5.44 -20.55 13.33
CA SER A 258 -4.17 -21.27 13.21
C SER A 258 -4.27 -22.54 12.36
N VAL A 259 -5.46 -23.10 12.19
CA VAL A 259 -5.69 -24.29 11.35
C VAL A 259 -5.80 -23.96 9.87
N LEU A 260 -5.92 -22.67 9.50
CA LEU A 260 -6.12 -22.24 8.12
C LEU A 260 -4.80 -22.31 7.33
N PRO A 261 -4.78 -22.95 6.14
CA PRO A 261 -3.58 -23.11 5.36
C PRO A 261 -3.14 -21.82 4.66
N GLN A 262 -1.89 -21.78 4.23
CA GLN A 262 -1.32 -20.62 3.52
C GLN A 262 -1.95 -20.36 2.14
N SER A 263 -2.70 -21.31 1.59
CA SER A 263 -3.52 -21.13 0.39
C SER A 263 -4.74 -20.23 0.62
N MET A 264 -5.11 -19.94 1.88
CA MET A 264 -6.17 -19.01 2.19
C MET A 264 -5.88 -17.63 1.58
N TYR A 265 -6.91 -17.03 0.97
CA TYR A 265 -6.81 -15.65 0.51
C TYR A 265 -6.77 -14.68 1.68
N THR A 266 -5.87 -13.72 1.57
CA THR A 266 -5.92 -12.48 2.33
C THR A 266 -6.21 -11.31 1.41
N GLU A 267 -6.61 -10.19 1.98
CA GLU A 267 -6.88 -8.96 1.25
C GLU A 267 -6.27 -7.78 2.01
N PHE A 268 -5.71 -6.83 1.29
CA PHE A 268 -5.10 -5.64 1.88
C PHE A 268 -5.23 -4.42 0.98
N VAL A 269 -5.26 -3.25 1.60
CA VAL A 269 -5.04 -1.98 0.93
C VAL A 269 -3.56 -1.65 1.02
N GLU A 270 -2.96 -1.35 -0.13
CA GLU A 270 -1.55 -0.99 -0.25
C GLU A 270 -1.43 0.38 -0.94
N THR A 271 -0.60 1.26 -0.37
CA THR A 271 -0.24 2.54 -0.97
C THR A 271 1.27 2.63 -1.10
N ALA A 272 1.77 2.97 -2.28
CA ALA A 272 3.19 3.14 -2.52
C ALA A 272 3.47 4.15 -3.65
N SER A 273 4.73 4.61 -3.74
CA SER A 273 5.16 5.40 -4.89
C SER A 273 5.21 4.55 -6.16
N ILE A 274 5.03 5.18 -7.31
CA ILE A 274 5.17 4.51 -8.61
C ILE A 274 6.57 3.88 -8.75
N ASP A 275 7.60 4.55 -8.26
CA ASP A 275 8.97 4.01 -8.26
C ASP A 275 9.11 2.74 -7.39
N ALA A 276 8.42 2.68 -6.23
CA ALA A 276 8.40 1.47 -5.41
C ALA A 276 7.69 0.31 -6.12
N TYR A 277 6.55 0.58 -6.77
CA TYR A 277 5.87 -0.43 -7.59
C TYR A 277 6.70 -0.89 -8.77
N ARG A 278 7.42 0.02 -9.44
CA ARG A 278 8.32 -0.34 -10.54
C ARG A 278 9.37 -1.36 -10.09
N ARG A 279 10.07 -1.09 -8.98
CA ARG A 279 11.06 -2.02 -8.41
C ARG A 279 10.44 -3.37 -8.04
N LEU A 280 9.24 -3.36 -7.45
CA LEU A 280 8.51 -4.59 -7.14
C LEU A 280 8.19 -5.37 -8.41
N ILE A 281 7.65 -4.70 -9.43
CA ILE A 281 7.26 -5.31 -10.71
C ILE A 281 8.48 -5.91 -11.40
N GLU A 282 9.58 -5.18 -11.51
CA GLU A 282 10.84 -5.65 -12.10
C GLU A 282 11.32 -6.95 -11.43
N LEU A 283 11.35 -6.97 -10.09
CA LEU A 283 11.80 -8.15 -9.35
C LEU A 283 10.80 -9.33 -9.40
N ARG A 284 9.49 -9.06 -9.49
CA ARG A 284 8.47 -10.10 -9.46
C ARG A 284 8.01 -10.57 -10.82
N GLN A 285 8.35 -9.87 -11.90
CA GLN A 285 8.19 -10.35 -13.28
C GLN A 285 9.39 -11.15 -13.80
N ASP A 286 10.50 -11.22 -13.03
CA ASP A 286 11.65 -12.05 -13.37
C ASP A 286 11.21 -13.50 -13.60
N PRO A 287 11.69 -14.18 -14.67
CA PRO A 287 11.34 -15.57 -14.98
C PRO A 287 11.61 -16.56 -13.81
N HIS A 288 12.60 -16.28 -12.95
CA HIS A 288 12.91 -17.09 -11.78
C HIS A 288 11.98 -16.81 -10.58
N ALA A 289 11.15 -15.76 -10.63
CA ALA A 289 10.14 -15.54 -9.62
C ALA A 289 9.01 -16.57 -9.75
N GLN A 290 8.36 -16.89 -8.64
CA GLN A 290 7.24 -17.85 -8.64
C GLN A 290 6.14 -17.42 -9.62
N TYR A 291 5.60 -18.37 -10.37
CA TYR A 291 4.62 -18.10 -11.44
C TYR A 291 3.43 -17.26 -10.94
N GLU A 292 2.86 -17.60 -9.80
CA GLU A 292 1.69 -16.94 -9.24
C GLU A 292 2.01 -15.48 -8.88
N VAL A 293 3.16 -15.19 -8.27
CA VAL A 293 3.53 -13.80 -7.93
C VAL A 293 3.78 -12.95 -9.18
N ARG A 294 4.29 -13.57 -10.27
CA ARG A 294 4.45 -12.89 -11.56
C ARG A 294 3.11 -12.37 -12.09
N LYS A 295 2.03 -13.18 -11.98
CA LYS A 295 0.68 -12.79 -12.43
C LYS A 295 0.11 -11.60 -11.66
N TYR A 296 0.36 -11.52 -10.35
CA TYR A 296 -0.01 -10.34 -9.56
C TYR A 296 0.79 -9.10 -9.99
N ALA A 297 2.10 -9.23 -10.21
CA ALA A 297 2.92 -8.13 -10.69
C ALA A 297 2.50 -7.63 -12.09
N GLU A 298 2.14 -8.54 -13.00
CA GLU A 298 1.56 -8.21 -14.30
C GLU A 298 0.26 -7.42 -14.18
N SER A 299 -0.62 -7.83 -13.24
CA SER A 299 -1.90 -7.18 -13.02
C SER A 299 -1.73 -5.76 -12.48
N VAL A 300 -0.83 -5.57 -11.50
CA VAL A 300 -0.49 -4.24 -10.97
C VAL A 300 0.11 -3.35 -12.06
N LYS A 301 1.04 -3.89 -12.88
CA LYS A 301 1.61 -3.16 -14.01
C LYS A 301 0.53 -2.68 -14.98
N LYS A 302 -0.40 -3.56 -15.35
CA LYS A 302 -1.53 -3.20 -16.25
C LYS A 302 -2.40 -2.10 -15.66
N CYS A 303 -2.65 -2.11 -14.36
CA CYS A 303 -3.42 -1.04 -13.70
C CYS A 303 -2.67 0.30 -13.72
N LEU A 304 -1.36 0.29 -13.48
CA LEU A 304 -0.53 1.49 -13.49
C LEU A 304 -0.35 2.12 -14.89
N THR A 305 -0.48 1.30 -15.95
CA THR A 305 -0.34 1.77 -17.34
C THR A 305 -1.66 2.20 -17.99
N LYS A 306 -2.80 1.91 -17.37
CA LYS A 306 -4.13 2.28 -17.88
C LYS A 306 -4.68 3.57 -17.28
N GLY A 307 -4.10 4.09 -16.23
CA GLY A 307 -4.43 5.34 -15.55
C GLY A 307 -3.39 6.41 -15.78
#